data_70178377722d4a4478694b721c77a344
#
_entry.id   70178377722d4a4478694b721c77a344
#
_cell.length_a   1.000
_cell.length_b   1.000
_cell.length_c   1.000
_cell.angle_alpha   90.00
_cell.angle_beta   90.00
_cell.angle_gamma   90.00
#
_symmetry.space_group_name_H-M   'P 1'
#
loop_
_entity.id
_entity.type
_entity.pdbx_description
1 polymer ?
#
loop_
_entity_poly.entity_id
_entity_poly.type
_entity_poly.pdbx_seq_one_letter_code
_entity_poly.pdbx_strand_id
1 'polypeptide(L)'
;ATYTCILALIGPICAFISTTQFGWRIGDGELIKLTTMSSLQLNVLTYIAVLVGVFGLGWMIDWMSKTYGSSHDEYAANGIALATHSCTPLFLAGFVSLYPVAWVNMLVYLAAAAYTGYLIYDGLPHVLGIDKDRAFFFCGAILAVGLVYLVLTRLGTAIIWSLGFAPIFVDG
;
A
#
# COMPACT_ATOMS: atom_id res chain seq x y z
N ALA A 1 -1.77 8.66 -13.30
CA ALA A 1 -2.97 7.92 -12.82
C ALA A 1 -3.03 6.52 -13.42
N THR A 2 -3.00 6.33 -14.74
CA THR A 2 -3.13 5.02 -15.42
C THR A 2 -2.06 4.02 -15.00
N TYR A 3 -0.80 4.45 -14.91
CA TYR A 3 0.32 3.64 -14.43
C TYR A 3 0.05 3.02 -13.05
N THR A 4 -0.37 3.84 -12.09
CA THR A 4 -0.67 3.42 -10.72
C THR A 4 -1.82 2.42 -10.67
N CYS A 5 -2.90 2.69 -11.42
CA CYS A 5 -4.07 1.80 -11.45
C CYS A 5 -3.70 0.40 -11.98
N ILE A 6 -2.84 0.31 -13.00
CA ILE A 6 -2.42 -0.97 -13.57
C ILE A 6 -1.50 -1.72 -12.58
N LEU A 7 -0.49 -1.06 -12.02
CA LEU A 7 0.44 -1.71 -11.09
C LEU A 7 -0.22 -2.09 -9.77
N ALA A 8 -1.14 -1.28 -9.27
CA ALA A 8 -1.88 -1.58 -8.04
C ALA A 8 -2.77 -2.83 -8.16
N LEU A 9 -3.09 -3.31 -9.38
CA LEU A 9 -3.82 -4.56 -9.59
C LEU A 9 -3.00 -5.81 -9.30
N ILE A 10 -1.67 -5.73 -9.37
CA ILE A 10 -0.77 -6.89 -9.19
C ILE A 10 -1.06 -7.58 -7.85
N GLY A 11 -1.04 -6.83 -6.75
CA GLY A 11 -1.28 -7.37 -5.41
C GLY A 11 -2.62 -8.08 -5.27
N PRO A 12 -3.75 -7.42 -5.54
CA PRO A 12 -5.07 -8.03 -5.48
C PRO A 12 -5.25 -9.25 -6.38
N ILE A 13 -4.72 -9.22 -7.62
CA ILE A 13 -4.81 -10.37 -8.53
C ILE A 13 -4.02 -11.56 -7.97
N CYS A 14 -2.78 -11.33 -7.55
CA CYS A 14 -1.94 -12.38 -6.96
C CYS A 14 -2.55 -12.93 -5.66
N ALA A 15 -3.08 -12.05 -4.81
CA ALA A 15 -3.76 -12.46 -3.58
C ALA A 15 -5.05 -13.24 -3.87
N PHE A 16 -5.84 -12.87 -4.88
CA PHE A 16 -7.01 -13.62 -5.30
C PHE A 16 -6.65 -15.04 -5.72
N ILE A 17 -5.64 -15.19 -6.57
CA ILE A 17 -5.17 -16.51 -7.01
C ILE A 17 -4.67 -17.32 -5.82
N SER A 18 -3.88 -16.70 -4.95
CA SER A 18 -3.31 -17.36 -3.77
C SER A 18 -4.39 -17.85 -2.80
N THR A 19 -5.36 -17.01 -2.48
CA THR A 19 -6.39 -17.35 -1.48
C THR A 19 -7.43 -18.34 -1.99
N THR A 20 -7.65 -18.41 -3.30
CA THR A 20 -8.63 -19.34 -3.91
C THR A 20 -8.01 -20.67 -4.32
N GLN A 21 -6.79 -20.66 -4.87
CA GLN A 21 -6.16 -21.84 -5.44
C GLN A 21 -5.20 -22.53 -4.46
N PHE A 22 -4.28 -21.78 -3.88
CA PHE A 22 -3.21 -22.35 -3.05
C PHE A 22 -3.61 -22.43 -1.58
N GLY A 23 -4.40 -21.50 -1.08
CA GLY A 23 -4.68 -21.36 0.36
C GLY A 23 -3.53 -20.74 1.12
N TRP A 24 -3.75 -20.44 2.39
CA TRP A 24 -2.77 -19.85 3.29
C TRP A 24 -2.40 -20.85 4.38
N ARG A 25 -1.10 -20.93 4.70
CA ARG A 25 -0.61 -21.70 5.82
C ARG A 25 0.03 -20.77 6.85
N ILE A 26 -0.44 -20.86 8.09
CA ILE A 26 0.11 -20.13 9.23
C ILE A 26 0.83 -21.14 10.11
N GLY A 27 2.17 -21.15 10.07
CA GLY A 27 2.98 -22.15 10.75
C GLY A 27 2.75 -23.56 10.19
N ASP A 28 2.64 -24.56 11.08
CA ASP A 28 2.36 -25.96 10.74
C ASP A 28 0.85 -26.29 10.68
N GLY A 29 0.00 -25.25 10.64
CA GLY A 29 -1.45 -25.39 10.60
C GLY A 29 -2.01 -25.87 9.26
N GLU A 30 -3.32 -26.15 9.23
CA GLU A 30 -4.06 -26.55 8.05
C GLU A 30 -4.09 -25.44 7.00
N LEU A 31 -4.28 -25.84 5.73
CA LEU A 31 -4.44 -24.92 4.61
C LEU A 31 -5.83 -24.26 4.69
N ILE A 32 -5.84 -22.96 4.90
CA ILE A 32 -7.07 -22.16 4.94
C ILE A 32 -7.31 -21.57 3.55
N LYS A 33 -8.45 -21.87 2.96
CA LYS A 33 -8.92 -21.30 1.68
C LYS A 33 -10.14 -20.42 1.90
N LEU A 34 -10.27 -19.38 1.09
CA LEU A 34 -11.44 -18.53 1.05
C LEU A 34 -12.39 -18.95 -0.07
N THR A 35 -13.68 -18.76 0.15
CA THR A 35 -14.64 -18.87 -0.94
C THR A 35 -14.34 -17.83 -2.02
N THR A 36 -14.55 -18.17 -3.28
CA THR A 36 -14.26 -17.27 -4.43
C THR A 36 -14.94 -15.91 -4.26
N MET A 37 -16.17 -15.89 -3.76
CA MET A 37 -16.93 -14.65 -3.55
C MET A 37 -16.30 -13.77 -2.46
N SER A 38 -15.95 -14.34 -1.30
CA SER A 38 -15.28 -13.62 -0.23
C SER A 38 -13.91 -13.12 -0.65
N SER A 39 -13.14 -13.93 -1.38
CA SER A 39 -11.84 -13.54 -1.90
C SER A 39 -11.97 -12.37 -2.90
N LEU A 40 -12.93 -12.41 -3.82
CA LEU A 40 -13.16 -11.32 -4.77
C LEU A 40 -13.51 -10.01 -4.04
N GLN A 41 -14.43 -10.09 -3.09
CA GLN A 41 -14.87 -8.93 -2.32
C GLN A 41 -13.71 -8.28 -1.54
N LEU A 42 -12.89 -9.07 -0.86
CA LEU A 42 -11.72 -8.59 -0.12
C LEU A 42 -10.69 -7.95 -1.06
N ASN A 43 -10.43 -8.56 -2.21
CA ASN A 43 -9.43 -8.05 -3.16
C ASN A 43 -9.88 -6.76 -3.85
N VAL A 44 -11.18 -6.62 -4.16
CA VAL A 44 -11.74 -5.36 -4.67
C VAL A 44 -11.61 -4.24 -3.62
N LEU A 45 -11.97 -4.52 -2.37
CA LEU A 45 -11.80 -3.55 -1.28
C LEU A 45 -10.33 -3.17 -1.07
N THR A 46 -9.42 -4.14 -1.14
CA THR A 46 -7.98 -3.90 -1.04
C THR A 46 -7.48 -3.02 -2.18
N TYR A 47 -7.92 -3.27 -3.41
CA TYR A 47 -7.56 -2.45 -4.56
C TYR A 47 -8.00 -1.00 -4.39
N ILE A 48 -9.25 -0.78 -3.99
CA ILE A 48 -9.79 0.57 -3.72
C ILE A 48 -8.97 1.24 -2.60
N ALA A 49 -8.72 0.53 -1.50
CA ALA A 49 -7.91 1.07 -0.41
C ALA A 49 -6.51 1.46 -0.87
N VAL A 50 -5.82 0.63 -1.66
CA VAL A 50 -4.48 0.95 -2.19
C VAL A 50 -4.51 2.22 -3.03
N LEU A 51 -5.49 2.37 -3.93
CA LEU A 51 -5.61 3.58 -4.76
C LEU A 51 -5.88 4.82 -3.90
N VAL A 52 -6.84 4.73 -2.97
CA VAL A 52 -7.14 5.83 -2.03
C VAL A 52 -5.90 6.20 -1.22
N GLY A 53 -5.14 5.20 -0.76
CA GLY A 53 -3.90 5.42 0.00
C GLY A 53 -2.84 6.16 -0.79
N VAL A 54 -2.54 5.71 -2.01
CA VAL A 54 -1.48 6.30 -2.83
C VAL A 54 -1.85 7.71 -3.30
N PHE A 55 -3.07 7.92 -3.80
CA PHE A 55 -3.51 9.25 -4.22
C PHE A 55 -3.70 10.19 -3.02
N GLY A 56 -4.22 9.68 -1.90
CA GLY A 56 -4.34 10.43 -0.65
C GLY A 56 -2.97 10.84 -0.10
N LEU A 57 -1.98 9.95 -0.13
CA LEU A 57 -0.61 10.24 0.27
C LEU A 57 -0.01 11.33 -0.64
N GLY A 58 -0.18 11.23 -1.95
CA GLY A 58 0.28 12.23 -2.90
C GLY A 58 -0.34 13.61 -2.65
N TRP A 59 -1.65 13.66 -2.41
CA TRP A 59 -2.34 14.89 -2.06
C TRP A 59 -1.84 15.48 -0.73
N MET A 60 -1.59 14.66 0.28
CA MET A 60 -1.02 15.08 1.56
C MET A 60 0.41 15.62 1.39
N ILE A 61 1.22 15.00 0.52
CA ILE A 61 2.55 15.50 0.19
C ILE A 61 2.47 16.89 -0.42
N ASP A 62 1.60 17.11 -1.41
CA ASP A 62 1.40 18.42 -2.02
C ASP A 62 0.90 19.45 -0.99
N TRP A 63 -0.03 19.07 -0.12
CA TRP A 63 -0.55 19.96 0.91
C TRP A 63 0.52 20.34 1.95
N MET A 64 1.34 19.39 2.39
CA MET A 64 2.39 19.64 3.40
C MET A 64 3.63 20.30 2.81
N SER A 65 3.90 20.17 1.51
CA SER A 65 5.11 20.66 0.85
C SER A 65 5.36 22.15 1.08
N LYS A 66 4.30 22.95 1.11
CA LYS A 66 4.35 24.38 1.40
C LYS A 66 4.92 24.69 2.78
N THR A 67 4.59 23.89 3.77
CA THR A 67 5.08 24.01 5.15
C THR A 67 6.58 23.71 5.26
N TYR A 68 7.07 22.79 4.43
CA TYR A 68 8.48 22.37 4.43
C TYR A 68 9.36 23.17 3.44
N GLY A 69 8.80 24.22 2.82
CA GLY A 69 9.55 25.17 2.03
C GLY A 69 9.80 24.74 0.58
N SER A 70 8.82 24.09 -0.03
CA SER A 70 8.85 23.83 -1.48
C SER A 70 9.02 25.14 -2.25
N SER A 71 9.99 25.19 -3.15
CA SER A 71 10.28 26.35 -4.01
C SER A 71 9.38 26.41 -5.26
N HIS A 72 8.55 25.41 -5.49
CA HIS A 72 7.74 25.27 -6.70
C HIS A 72 6.28 25.58 -6.43
N ASP A 73 5.87 26.85 -6.63
CA ASP A 73 4.45 27.26 -6.57
C ASP A 73 3.60 26.72 -7.74
N GLU A 74 4.21 26.16 -8.77
CA GLU A 74 3.57 25.90 -10.08
C GLU A 74 3.14 24.43 -10.30
N TYR A 75 3.38 23.50 -9.34
CA TYR A 75 3.20 22.06 -9.60
C TYR A 75 2.35 21.35 -8.55
N ALA A 76 1.05 21.59 -8.58
CA ALA A 76 0.06 20.90 -7.72
C ALA A 76 -0.07 19.37 -7.96
N ALA A 77 0.79 18.77 -8.81
CA ALA A 77 0.72 17.34 -9.14
C ALA A 77 2.02 16.58 -8.82
N ASN A 78 3.03 17.25 -8.28
CA ASN A 78 4.34 16.63 -8.05
C ASN A 78 4.36 15.65 -6.89
N GLY A 79 3.61 15.91 -5.82
CA GLY A 79 3.46 14.99 -4.70
C GLY A 79 2.74 13.70 -5.11
N ILE A 80 1.72 13.79 -5.97
CA ILE A 80 1.05 12.62 -6.54
C ILE A 80 2.02 11.83 -7.42
N ALA A 81 2.82 12.49 -8.24
CA ALA A 81 3.83 11.83 -9.07
C ALA A 81 4.88 11.14 -8.18
N LEU A 82 5.38 11.81 -7.17
CA LEU A 82 6.33 11.25 -6.21
C LEU A 82 5.74 10.03 -5.50
N ALA A 83 4.53 10.13 -4.93
CA ALA A 83 3.89 9.01 -4.24
C ALA A 83 3.67 7.80 -5.16
N THR A 84 3.17 8.01 -6.39
CA THR A 84 2.88 6.93 -7.32
C THR A 84 4.13 6.18 -7.77
N HIS A 85 5.23 6.89 -8.05
CA HIS A 85 6.48 6.25 -8.46
C HIS A 85 7.20 5.59 -7.27
N SER A 86 7.22 6.24 -6.12
CA SER A 86 7.85 5.69 -4.91
C SER A 86 7.13 4.45 -4.37
N CYS A 87 5.83 4.30 -4.59
CA CYS A 87 5.07 3.11 -4.20
C CYS A 87 5.23 1.91 -5.16
N THR A 88 5.97 2.05 -6.27
CA THR A 88 6.21 0.96 -7.22
C THR A 88 6.76 -0.32 -6.55
N PRO A 89 7.73 -0.29 -5.63
CA PRO A 89 8.23 -1.48 -4.96
C PRO A 89 7.14 -2.22 -4.17
N LEU A 90 6.21 -1.48 -3.55
CA LEU A 90 5.07 -2.07 -2.84
C LEU A 90 4.11 -2.80 -3.79
N PHE A 91 3.87 -2.26 -4.99
CA PHE A 91 3.05 -2.92 -6.00
C PHE A 91 3.71 -4.20 -6.51
N LEU A 92 5.03 -4.16 -6.77
CA LEU A 92 5.79 -5.33 -7.20
C LEU A 92 5.90 -6.40 -6.11
N ALA A 93 5.97 -6.01 -4.83
CA ALA A 93 5.91 -6.94 -3.71
C ALA A 93 4.63 -7.77 -3.71
N GLY A 94 3.56 -7.29 -4.36
CA GLY A 94 2.32 -8.03 -4.56
C GLY A 94 2.48 -9.40 -5.20
N PHE A 95 3.50 -9.61 -6.03
CA PHE A 95 3.80 -10.94 -6.63
C PHE A 95 4.13 -12.00 -5.57
N VAL A 96 4.69 -11.60 -4.44
CA VAL A 96 5.04 -12.54 -3.36
C VAL A 96 3.79 -13.12 -2.71
N SER A 97 2.63 -12.48 -2.85
CA SER A 97 1.35 -13.02 -2.39
C SER A 97 0.99 -14.37 -3.02
N LEU A 98 1.61 -14.73 -4.17
CA LEU A 98 1.48 -16.08 -4.77
C LEU A 98 2.18 -17.17 -3.93
N TYR A 99 3.12 -16.80 -3.08
CA TYR A 99 3.81 -17.74 -2.21
C TYR A 99 3.05 -17.89 -0.88
N PRO A 100 2.52 -19.08 -0.55
CA PRO A 100 1.55 -19.26 0.53
C PRO A 100 2.18 -19.29 1.93
N VAL A 101 3.26 -18.54 2.16
CA VAL A 101 3.98 -18.48 3.43
C VAL A 101 3.92 -17.06 3.99
N ALA A 102 3.13 -16.87 5.05
CA ALA A 102 2.79 -15.56 5.60
C ALA A 102 4.02 -14.74 6.03
N TRP A 103 5.00 -15.36 6.69
CA TRP A 103 6.19 -14.64 7.18
C TRP A 103 7.10 -14.15 6.04
N VAL A 104 7.19 -14.87 4.93
CA VAL A 104 7.94 -14.45 3.73
C VAL A 104 7.28 -13.22 3.11
N ASN A 105 5.96 -13.26 2.96
CA ASN A 105 5.18 -12.11 2.49
C ASN A 105 5.43 -10.88 3.37
N MET A 106 5.36 -11.05 4.70
CA MET A 106 5.59 -9.96 5.65
C MET A 106 6.99 -9.34 5.50
N LEU A 107 8.04 -10.15 5.36
CA LEU A 107 9.40 -9.66 5.19
C LEU A 107 9.59 -8.89 3.88
N VAL A 108 9.04 -9.40 2.78
CA VAL A 108 9.15 -8.73 1.47
C VAL A 108 8.37 -7.42 1.46
N TYR A 109 7.16 -7.38 2.02
CA TYR A 109 6.42 -6.12 2.15
C TYR A 109 7.12 -5.11 3.06
N LEU A 110 7.77 -5.57 4.14
CA LEU A 110 8.56 -4.70 5.01
C LEU A 110 9.77 -4.11 4.27
N ALA A 111 10.50 -4.93 3.52
CA ALA A 111 11.61 -4.47 2.70
C ALA A 111 11.16 -3.49 1.61
N ALA A 112 10.05 -3.79 0.94
CA ALA A 112 9.45 -2.90 -0.06
C ALA A 112 9.00 -1.57 0.55
N ALA A 113 8.43 -1.59 1.76
CA ALA A 113 8.03 -0.37 2.48
C ALA A 113 9.24 0.48 2.87
N ALA A 114 10.32 -0.14 3.37
CA ALA A 114 11.56 0.56 3.69
C ALA A 114 12.19 1.21 2.44
N TYR A 115 12.18 0.49 1.33
CA TYR A 115 12.69 1.02 0.06
C TYR A 115 11.79 2.13 -0.50
N THR A 116 10.48 2.02 -0.36
CA THR A 116 9.53 3.10 -0.68
C THR A 116 9.82 4.36 0.12
N GLY A 117 10.08 4.22 1.43
CA GLY A 117 10.47 5.34 2.29
C GLY A 117 11.77 5.99 1.83
N TYR A 118 12.76 5.20 1.45
CA TYR A 118 14.01 5.70 0.87
C TYR A 118 13.76 6.48 -0.44
N LEU A 119 12.94 5.96 -1.35
CA LEU A 119 12.61 6.63 -2.62
C LEU A 119 11.86 7.95 -2.40
N ILE A 120 10.99 8.02 -1.40
CA ILE A 120 10.31 9.27 -1.01
C ILE A 120 11.36 10.27 -0.52
N TYR A 121 12.23 9.86 0.41
CA TYR A 121 13.28 10.73 0.96
C TYR A 121 14.21 11.28 -0.13
N ASP A 122 14.69 10.43 -1.03
CA ASP A 122 15.55 10.83 -2.14
C ASP A 122 14.82 11.69 -3.19
N GLY A 123 13.55 11.41 -3.41
CA GLY A 123 12.72 12.14 -4.38
C GLY A 123 12.29 13.54 -3.94
N LEU A 124 12.17 13.79 -2.63
CA LEU A 124 11.71 15.08 -2.08
C LEU A 124 12.55 16.28 -2.56
N PRO A 125 13.89 16.26 -2.51
CA PRO A 125 14.70 17.36 -3.01
C PRO A 125 14.58 17.55 -4.53
N HIS A 126 14.49 16.45 -5.27
CA HIS A 126 14.51 16.47 -6.74
C HIS A 126 13.15 16.90 -7.32
N VAL A 127 12.05 16.48 -6.70
CA VAL A 127 10.70 16.69 -7.25
C VAL A 127 10.06 17.96 -6.68
N LEU A 128 10.30 18.28 -5.40
CA LEU A 128 9.68 19.40 -4.71
C LEU A 128 10.65 20.53 -4.38
N GLY A 129 11.95 20.38 -4.71
CA GLY A 129 12.96 21.40 -4.45
C GLY A 129 13.20 21.69 -2.97
N ILE A 130 12.99 20.71 -2.10
CA ILE A 130 13.12 20.85 -0.65
C ILE A 130 14.56 20.58 -0.22
N ASP A 131 15.13 21.41 0.65
CA ASP A 131 16.47 21.19 1.19
C ASP A 131 16.59 19.83 1.87
N LYS A 132 17.74 19.17 1.73
CA LYS A 132 18.00 17.82 2.28
C LYS A 132 17.75 17.72 3.79
N ASP A 133 18.10 18.75 4.54
CA ASP A 133 17.89 18.79 6.00
C ASP A 133 16.40 18.78 6.36
N ARG A 134 15.58 19.50 5.60
CA ARG A 134 14.12 19.53 5.76
C ARG A 134 13.46 18.28 5.17
N ALA A 135 14.03 17.70 4.12
CA ALA A 135 13.51 16.49 3.48
C ALA A 135 13.48 15.30 4.46
N PHE A 136 14.43 15.21 5.39
CA PHE A 136 14.42 14.17 6.43
C PHE A 136 13.18 14.26 7.33
N PHE A 137 12.89 15.44 7.86
CA PHE A 137 11.70 15.65 8.71
C PHE A 137 10.41 15.47 7.91
N PHE A 138 10.39 15.95 6.68
CA PHE A 138 9.22 15.80 5.80
C PHE A 138 8.97 14.33 5.45
N CYS A 139 9.98 13.56 5.13
CA CYS A 139 9.86 12.12 4.92
C CYS A 139 9.30 11.42 6.16
N GLY A 140 9.78 11.78 7.37
CA GLY A 140 9.23 11.29 8.61
C GLY A 140 7.73 11.59 8.78
N ALA A 141 7.29 12.80 8.43
CA ALA A 141 5.88 13.18 8.47
C ALA A 141 5.04 12.38 7.44
N ILE A 142 5.55 12.17 6.22
CA ILE A 142 4.90 11.36 5.20
C ILE A 142 4.75 9.90 5.66
N LEU A 143 5.80 9.32 6.26
CA LEU A 143 5.75 7.97 6.79
C LEU A 143 4.75 7.85 7.94
N ALA A 144 4.67 8.85 8.82
CA ALA A 144 3.66 8.89 9.89
C ALA A 144 2.23 8.89 9.31
N VAL A 145 1.96 9.70 8.28
CA VAL A 145 0.66 9.70 7.57
C VAL A 145 0.38 8.32 6.96
N GLY A 146 1.37 7.69 6.33
CA GLY A 146 1.24 6.34 5.78
C GLY A 146 0.91 5.29 6.85
N LEU A 147 1.54 5.36 8.02
CA LEU A 147 1.24 4.49 9.17
C LEU A 147 -0.19 4.70 9.70
N VAL A 148 -0.61 5.95 9.87
CA VAL A 148 -1.99 6.28 10.28
C VAL A 148 -2.98 5.71 9.27
N TYR A 149 -2.73 5.88 7.97
CA TYR A 149 -3.57 5.32 6.91
C TYR A 149 -3.64 3.79 7.01
N LEU A 150 -2.52 3.11 7.25
CA LEU A 150 -2.47 1.66 7.41
C LEU A 150 -3.32 1.20 8.60
N VAL A 151 -3.23 1.88 9.75
CA VAL A 151 -4.05 1.58 10.92
C VAL A 151 -5.53 1.80 10.64
N LEU A 152 -5.90 2.92 9.99
CA LEU A 152 -7.28 3.21 9.62
C LEU A 152 -7.86 2.17 8.65
N THR A 153 -7.05 1.67 7.71
CA THR A 153 -7.46 0.61 6.79
C THR A 153 -7.73 -0.70 7.55
N ARG A 154 -6.90 -1.05 8.53
CA ARG A 154 -7.11 -2.24 9.38
C ARG A 154 -8.36 -2.11 10.25
N LEU A 155 -8.57 -0.95 10.86
CA LEU A 155 -9.80 -0.66 11.62
C LEU A 155 -11.04 -0.73 10.74
N GLY A 156 -10.99 -0.13 9.54
CA GLY A 156 -12.08 -0.20 8.56
C GLY A 156 -12.43 -1.64 8.18
N THR A 157 -11.43 -2.49 7.97
CA THR A 157 -11.63 -3.92 7.69
C THR A 157 -12.33 -4.61 8.86
N ALA A 158 -11.91 -4.36 10.10
CA ALA A 158 -12.53 -4.94 11.29
C ALA A 158 -14.00 -4.51 11.45
N ILE A 159 -14.30 -3.24 11.17
CA ILE A 159 -15.68 -2.72 11.19
C ILE A 159 -16.55 -3.41 10.12
N ILE A 160 -16.03 -3.54 8.88
CA ILE A 160 -16.75 -4.20 7.78
C ILE A 160 -17.06 -5.66 8.16
N TRP A 161 -16.12 -6.36 8.79
CA TRP A 161 -16.33 -7.73 9.24
C TRP A 161 -17.37 -7.82 10.37
N SER A 162 -17.39 -6.87 11.28
CA SER A 162 -18.41 -6.82 12.36
C SER A 162 -19.83 -6.57 11.84
N LEU A 163 -19.95 -5.95 10.65
CA LEU A 163 -21.24 -5.73 9.97
C LEU A 163 -21.76 -6.96 9.19
N GLY A 164 -21.10 -8.11 9.29
CA GLY A 164 -21.54 -9.36 8.67
C GLY A 164 -20.86 -9.67 7.32
N PHE A 165 -19.91 -8.86 6.88
CA PHE A 165 -19.10 -9.11 5.67
C PHE A 165 -17.79 -9.85 5.98
N ALA A 166 -17.79 -10.67 7.04
CA ALA A 166 -16.63 -11.49 7.37
C ALA A 166 -16.34 -12.52 6.27
N PRO A 167 -15.06 -12.84 6.02
CA PRO A 167 -14.69 -13.84 5.03
C PRO A 167 -15.22 -15.21 5.41
N ILE A 168 -15.78 -15.92 4.43
CA ILE A 168 -16.24 -17.29 4.58
C ILE A 168 -15.11 -18.22 4.12
N PHE A 169 -14.69 -19.10 5.01
CA PHE A 169 -13.67 -20.10 4.72
C PHE A 169 -14.30 -21.33 4.08
N VAL A 170 -13.54 -22.03 3.24
CA VAL A 170 -13.93 -23.34 2.73
C VAL A 170 -13.39 -24.36 3.72
N ASP A 171 -14.30 -25.06 4.37
CA ASP A 171 -13.94 -26.23 5.20
C ASP A 171 -13.29 -27.27 4.29
N GLY A 172 -12.07 -27.71 4.65
CA GLY A 172 -11.28 -28.65 3.88
C GLY A 172 -11.78 -30.09 4.00
#